data_329d6d82da00991f78e162095744db79
#
_entry.id   329d6d82da00991f78e162095744db79
#
_cell.length_a   1.000
_cell.length_b   1.000
_cell.length_c   1.000
_cell.angle_alpha   90.00
_cell.angle_beta   90.00
_cell.angle_gamma   90.00
#
_symmetry.space_group_name_H-M   'P 1'
#
loop_
_entity.id
_entity.type
_entity.pdbx_description
1 polymer ?
#
loop_
_entity_poly.entity_id
_entity_poly.type
_entity_poly.pdbx_seq_one_letter_code
_entity_poly.pdbx_strand_id
1 'polypeptide(L)'
;MSTPTIDSRILEDLRRVFRDGLGVDPVEPIAPETKFFADLGLASIDAVVLGEELQKTYGRKLPFSEMLADLGAREERDMTIGELVAFLRKNL
;
A
#
# COMPACT_ATOMS: atom_id res chain seq x y z
N MET A 1 -10.12 -24.96 -6.70
CA MET A 1 -9.88 -23.71 -5.99
C MET A 1 -8.41 -23.39 -6.06
N SER A 2 -8.05 -22.21 -6.56
CA SER A 2 -6.65 -21.84 -6.67
C SER A 2 -6.08 -21.41 -5.32
N THR A 3 -4.82 -21.76 -5.06
CA THR A 3 -4.12 -21.31 -3.87
C THR A 3 -3.86 -19.80 -3.99
N PRO A 4 -4.13 -19.00 -2.94
CA PRO A 4 -3.82 -17.59 -2.99
C PRO A 4 -2.34 -17.35 -3.22
N THR A 5 -2.02 -16.42 -4.12
CA THR A 5 -0.64 -16.00 -4.32
C THR A 5 -0.22 -15.06 -3.20
N ILE A 6 1.09 -14.82 -3.05
CA ILE A 6 1.58 -13.86 -2.07
C ILE A 6 1.01 -12.45 -2.37
N ASP A 7 0.86 -12.12 -3.65
CA ASP A 7 0.28 -10.83 -4.06
C ASP A 7 -1.17 -10.70 -3.61
N SER A 8 -1.97 -11.77 -3.71
CA SER A 8 -3.34 -11.78 -3.24
C SER A 8 -3.43 -11.57 -1.73
N ARG A 9 -2.54 -12.20 -0.98
CA ARG A 9 -2.49 -12.04 0.48
C ARG A 9 -2.11 -10.62 0.86
N ILE A 10 -1.14 -10.04 0.17
CA ILE A 10 -0.72 -8.66 0.40
C ILE A 10 -1.87 -7.70 0.12
N LEU A 11 -2.62 -7.93 -0.97
CA LEU A 11 -3.79 -7.09 -1.27
C LEU A 11 -4.86 -7.17 -0.18
N GLU A 12 -5.11 -8.35 0.36
CA GLU A 12 -6.05 -8.52 1.47
C GLU A 12 -5.56 -7.80 2.73
N ASP A 13 -4.26 -7.90 3.01
CA ASP A 13 -3.65 -7.22 4.16
C ASP A 13 -3.76 -5.70 3.98
N LEU A 14 -3.51 -5.19 2.78
CA LEU A 14 -3.64 -3.76 2.48
C LEU A 14 -5.08 -3.27 2.67
N ARG A 15 -6.06 -4.04 2.21
CA ARG A 15 -7.47 -3.68 2.40
C ARG A 15 -7.82 -3.57 3.88
N ARG A 16 -7.34 -4.51 4.68
CA ARG A 16 -7.55 -4.50 6.12
C ARG A 16 -6.88 -3.29 6.77
N VAL A 17 -5.65 -2.99 6.39
CA VAL A 17 -4.91 -1.85 6.93
C VAL A 17 -5.58 -0.53 6.53
N PHE A 18 -6.04 -0.40 5.28
CA PHE A 18 -6.77 0.79 4.86
C PHE A 18 -8.02 1.00 5.68
N ARG A 19 -8.79 -0.05 5.91
CA ARG A 19 -10.03 0.04 6.68
C ARG A 19 -9.77 0.31 8.16
N ASP A 20 -8.87 -0.46 8.77
CA ASP A 20 -8.68 -0.42 10.22
C ASP A 20 -7.68 0.66 10.65
N GLY A 21 -6.65 0.91 9.84
CA GLY A 21 -5.60 1.87 10.16
C GLY A 21 -5.85 3.28 9.65
N LEU A 22 -6.42 3.41 8.44
CA LEU A 22 -6.64 4.71 7.80
C LEU A 22 -8.11 5.11 7.76
N GLY A 23 -9.01 4.22 8.14
CA GLY A 23 -10.44 4.51 8.11
C GLY A 23 -11.01 4.64 6.69
N VAL A 24 -10.33 4.07 5.70
CA VAL A 24 -10.76 4.10 4.30
C VAL A 24 -11.37 2.77 3.94
N ASP A 25 -12.62 2.80 3.50
CA ASP A 25 -13.32 1.61 3.03
C ASP A 25 -13.64 1.82 1.54
N PRO A 26 -12.78 1.33 0.63
CA PRO A 26 -12.99 1.53 -0.80
C PRO A 26 -14.31 0.91 -1.25
N VAL A 27 -15.10 1.68 -1.99
CA VAL A 27 -16.37 1.21 -2.53
C VAL A 27 -16.14 0.10 -3.55
N GLU A 28 -15.06 0.24 -4.33
CA GLU A 28 -14.66 -0.77 -5.32
C GLU A 28 -13.47 -1.57 -4.82
N PRO A 29 -13.30 -2.82 -5.27
CA PRO A 29 -12.14 -3.61 -4.91
C PRO A 29 -10.84 -2.90 -5.29
N ILE A 30 -9.85 -2.99 -4.41
CA ILE A 30 -8.52 -2.46 -4.71
C ILE A 30 -7.88 -3.36 -5.77
N ALA A 31 -7.45 -2.73 -6.86
CA ALA A 31 -6.79 -3.40 -7.98
C ALA A 31 -5.33 -2.92 -8.08
N PRO A 32 -4.44 -3.66 -8.79
CA PRO A 32 -3.06 -3.22 -8.96
C PRO A 32 -2.92 -1.83 -9.59
N GLU A 33 -3.82 -1.45 -10.48
CA GLU A 33 -3.80 -0.15 -11.14
C GLU A 33 -4.44 0.98 -10.35
N THR A 34 -5.03 0.69 -9.18
CA THR A 34 -5.64 1.69 -8.32
C THR A 34 -4.56 2.65 -7.80
N LYS A 35 -4.78 3.95 -7.97
CA LYS A 35 -3.83 4.98 -7.55
C LYS A 35 -4.10 5.37 -6.09
N PHE A 36 -3.03 5.42 -5.30
CA PHE A 36 -3.12 5.69 -3.87
C PHE A 36 -3.71 7.08 -3.57
N PHE A 37 -3.20 8.11 -4.22
CA PHE A 37 -3.67 9.47 -3.96
C PHE A 37 -4.89 9.82 -4.79
N ALA A 38 -4.85 9.57 -6.10
CA ALA A 38 -5.92 10.01 -7.01
C ALA A 38 -7.20 9.20 -6.84
N ASP A 39 -7.10 7.88 -6.76
CA ASP A 39 -8.28 7.02 -6.71
C ASP A 39 -8.82 6.82 -5.29
N LEU A 40 -7.93 6.69 -4.31
CA LEU A 40 -8.34 6.50 -2.92
C LEU A 40 -8.50 7.82 -2.15
N GLY A 41 -8.08 8.93 -2.74
CA GLY A 41 -8.22 10.23 -2.11
C GLY A 41 -7.37 10.42 -0.86
N LEU A 42 -6.25 9.71 -0.78
CA LEU A 42 -5.38 9.77 0.39
C LEU A 42 -4.34 10.89 0.25
N ALA A 43 -3.82 11.34 1.38
CA ALA A 43 -2.79 12.38 1.44
C ALA A 43 -1.42 11.78 1.79
N SER A 44 -0.36 12.60 1.69
CA SER A 44 1.00 12.15 2.00
C SER A 44 1.14 11.63 3.43
N ILE A 45 0.43 12.24 4.39
CA ILE A 45 0.46 11.78 5.77
C ILE A 45 -0.14 10.38 5.90
N ASP A 46 -1.13 10.05 5.08
CA ASP A 46 -1.73 8.72 5.09
C ASP A 46 -0.73 7.66 4.63
N ALA A 47 0.17 8.01 3.72
CA ALA A 47 1.24 7.10 3.29
C ALA A 47 2.20 6.78 4.45
N VAL A 48 2.50 7.76 5.29
CA VAL A 48 3.33 7.55 6.48
C VAL A 48 2.62 6.64 7.47
N VAL A 49 1.34 6.90 7.72
CA VAL A 49 0.53 6.05 8.62
C VAL A 49 0.43 4.64 8.09
N LEU A 50 0.22 4.49 6.78
CA LEU A 50 0.18 3.18 6.14
C LEU A 50 1.49 2.42 6.37
N GLY A 51 2.63 3.08 6.21
CA GLY A 51 3.94 2.48 6.45
C GLY A 51 4.08 1.96 7.88
N GLU A 52 3.68 2.75 8.86
CA GLU A 52 3.71 2.35 10.27
C GLU A 52 2.81 1.15 10.54
N GLU A 53 1.60 1.16 10.01
CA GLU A 53 0.64 0.07 10.21
C GLU A 53 1.12 -1.22 9.55
N LEU A 54 1.72 -1.13 8.37
CA LEU A 54 2.26 -2.32 7.69
C LEU A 54 3.44 -2.91 8.45
N GLN A 55 4.32 -2.07 9.01
CA GLN A 55 5.43 -2.56 9.83
C GLN A 55 4.92 -3.29 11.07
N LYS A 56 3.85 -2.81 11.68
CA LYS A 56 3.21 -3.50 12.81
C LYS A 56 2.59 -4.83 12.37
N THR A 57 1.89 -4.82 11.24
CA THR A 57 1.20 -6.00 10.72
C THR A 57 2.17 -7.13 10.41
N TYR A 58 3.31 -6.80 9.79
CA TYR A 58 4.30 -7.80 9.40
C TYR A 58 5.38 -8.03 10.45
N GLY A 59 5.44 -7.20 11.50
CA GLY A 59 6.41 -7.35 12.56
C GLY A 59 7.85 -7.12 12.13
N ARG A 60 8.08 -6.28 11.12
CA ARG A 60 9.42 -5.97 10.63
C ARG A 60 9.50 -4.55 10.10
N LYS A 61 10.72 -4.02 10.05
CA LYS A 61 10.96 -2.71 9.44
C LYS A 61 10.96 -2.83 7.93
N LEU A 62 10.33 -1.87 7.27
CA LEU A 62 10.26 -1.79 5.83
C LEU A 62 10.83 -0.44 5.39
N PRO A 63 11.56 -0.37 4.25
CA PRO A 63 12.23 0.88 3.84
C PRO A 63 11.26 1.86 3.16
N PHE A 64 10.20 2.25 3.86
CA PHE A 64 9.19 3.17 3.33
C PHE A 64 9.75 4.55 3.05
N SER A 65 10.73 5.02 3.83
CA SER A 65 11.34 6.33 3.58
C SER A 65 12.01 6.38 2.22
N GLU A 66 12.63 5.30 1.78
CA GLU A 66 13.23 5.21 0.44
C GLU A 66 12.16 5.23 -0.64
N MET A 67 11.07 4.48 -0.43
CA MET A 67 9.96 4.45 -1.35
C MET A 67 9.32 5.83 -1.50
N LEU A 68 9.11 6.54 -0.39
CA LEU A 68 8.52 7.88 -0.39
C LEU A 68 9.44 8.90 -1.03
N ALA A 69 10.76 8.77 -0.85
CA ALA A 69 11.74 9.64 -1.50
C ALA A 69 11.71 9.45 -3.02
N ASP A 70 11.64 8.20 -3.48
CA ASP A 70 11.51 7.89 -4.90
C ASP A 70 10.23 8.47 -5.49
N LEU A 71 9.13 8.33 -4.76
CA LEU A 71 7.84 8.88 -5.16
C LEU A 71 7.90 10.40 -5.31
N GLY A 72 8.57 11.08 -4.39
CA GLY A 72 8.72 12.52 -4.42
C GLY A 72 9.57 13.03 -5.58
N ALA A 73 10.42 12.17 -6.14
CA ALA A 73 11.27 12.52 -7.29
C ALA A 73 10.60 12.29 -8.65
N ARG A 74 9.43 11.67 -8.67
CA ARG A 74 8.69 11.40 -9.92
C ARG A 74 7.98 12.65 -10.41
N GLU A 75 7.78 12.74 -11.73
CA GLU A 75 6.94 13.77 -12.32
C GLU A 75 5.51 13.64 -11.83
N GLU A 76 4.96 12.44 -11.90
CA GLU A 76 3.64 12.13 -11.37
C GLU A 76 3.81 11.56 -9.97
N ARG A 77 3.44 12.36 -8.96
CA ARG A 77 3.59 11.99 -7.56
C ARG A 77 2.44 11.14 -7.07
N ASP A 78 2.33 9.96 -7.65
CA ASP A 78 1.34 8.99 -7.23
C ASP A 78 1.96 7.60 -7.30
N MET A 79 1.35 6.66 -6.58
CA MET A 79 1.78 5.27 -6.64
C MET A 79 0.55 4.39 -6.84
N THR A 80 0.71 3.31 -7.58
CA THR A 80 -0.34 2.32 -7.73
C THR A 80 -0.26 1.29 -6.61
N ILE A 81 -1.37 0.65 -6.35
CA ILE A 81 -1.40 -0.45 -5.37
C ILE A 81 -0.47 -1.58 -5.83
N GLY A 82 -0.35 -1.79 -7.15
CA GLY A 82 0.59 -2.78 -7.70
C GLY A 82 2.04 -2.48 -7.34
N GLU A 83 2.45 -1.21 -7.37
CA GLU A 83 3.79 -0.79 -6.94
C GLU A 83 3.98 -1.07 -5.44
N LEU A 84 2.98 -0.81 -4.63
CA LEU A 84 3.03 -1.07 -3.20
C LEU A 84 3.12 -2.56 -2.92
N VAL A 85 2.35 -3.37 -3.63
CA VAL A 85 2.40 -4.84 -3.52
C VAL A 85 3.78 -5.35 -3.91
N ALA A 86 4.34 -4.86 -5.00
CA ALA A 86 5.69 -5.25 -5.46
C ALA A 86 6.75 -4.87 -4.42
N PHE A 87 6.64 -3.69 -3.83
CA PHE A 87 7.53 -3.25 -2.77
C PHE A 87 7.46 -4.19 -1.56
N LEU A 88 6.27 -4.52 -1.11
CA LEU A 88 6.07 -5.41 0.03
C LEU A 88 6.60 -6.81 -0.28
N ARG A 89 6.29 -7.35 -1.45
CA ARG A 89 6.76 -8.66 -1.88
C ARG A 89 8.29 -8.75 -1.88
N LYS A 90 8.95 -7.68 -2.32
CA LYS A 90 10.42 -7.61 -2.36
C LYS A 90 11.03 -7.61 -0.96
N ASN A 91 10.35 -7.03 0.02
CA ASN A 91 10.88 -6.79 1.35
C ASN A 91 10.34 -7.72 2.45
N LEU A 92 9.47 -8.64 2.09
CA LEU A 92 8.92 -9.62 3.04
C LEU A 92 9.61 -10.98 2.99
#